data_52c670957bcc576201da67313b558f27
#
_entry.id   52c670957bcc576201da67313b558f27
#
_cell.length_a   1.000
_cell.length_b   1.000
_cell.length_c   1.000
_cell.angle_alpha   90.00
_cell.angle_beta   90.00
_cell.angle_gamma   90.00
#
_symmetry.space_group_name_H-M   'P 1'
#
loop_
_entity.id
_entity.type
_entity.pdbx_description
1 polymer ?
#
loop_
_entity_poly.entity_id
_entity_poly.type
_entity_poly.pdbx_seq_one_letter_code
_entity_poly.pdbx_strand_id
1 'polypeptide(L)'
;HGELRRSDQPVTVGYLAHSAKDDCPAQSYAAHITGVWNRAARYAAEAERFGKYPGHLLRLAKQSALRHDLGKLDDANQAVLHGNVHRRSLPVNHVDAGCAAMMAEENLYAALLIFSHHKGLPNLAEQGNRMELMFRDEETASRKHTDQTFAKLLKRHRACVSDLVPPELIEAYPGEQSVFLRMALSCLADAD
;
A
#
# COMPACT_ATOMS: atom_id res chain seq x y z
N HIS A 1 16.90 -28.82 -41.28
CA HIS A 1 15.66 -28.19 -40.77
C HIS A 1 15.50 -28.58 -39.31
N GLY A 2 15.99 -27.75 -38.40
CA GLY A 2 15.83 -27.89 -36.97
C GLY A 2 14.82 -26.86 -36.50
N GLU A 3 13.61 -27.32 -36.21
CA GLU A 3 12.60 -26.52 -35.51
C GLU A 3 13.06 -26.32 -34.07
N LEU A 4 13.39 -25.07 -33.71
CA LEU A 4 13.54 -24.62 -32.36
C LEU A 4 12.17 -24.69 -31.66
N ARG A 5 11.96 -25.72 -30.87
CA ARG A 5 10.84 -25.78 -29.93
C ARG A 5 11.02 -24.65 -28.94
N ARG A 6 10.13 -23.64 -29.02
CA ARG A 6 9.96 -22.66 -27.94
C ARG A 6 9.54 -23.46 -26.69
N SER A 7 10.33 -23.40 -25.66
CA SER A 7 9.99 -23.97 -24.35
C SER A 7 8.77 -23.22 -23.81
N ASP A 8 7.62 -23.86 -23.84
CA ASP A 8 6.43 -23.44 -23.08
C ASP A 8 6.73 -23.60 -21.58
N GLN A 9 7.51 -22.70 -21.03
CA GLN A 9 7.53 -22.51 -19.59
C GLN A 9 6.19 -21.85 -19.25
N PRO A 10 5.42 -22.37 -18.27
CA PRO A 10 4.24 -21.69 -17.80
C PRO A 10 4.67 -20.30 -17.29
N VAL A 11 4.19 -19.26 -17.95
CA VAL A 11 4.32 -17.89 -17.47
C VAL A 11 3.64 -17.89 -16.11
N THR A 12 4.40 -17.88 -15.03
CA THR A 12 3.89 -17.65 -13.69
C THR A 12 3.32 -16.23 -13.72
N VAL A 13 2.03 -16.14 -13.94
CA VAL A 13 1.31 -14.86 -13.93
C VAL A 13 1.41 -14.34 -12.50
N GLY A 14 2.37 -13.46 -12.28
CA GLY A 14 2.60 -12.84 -10.98
C GLY A 14 1.41 -11.98 -10.55
N TYR A 15 1.33 -11.63 -9.27
CA TYR A 15 0.30 -10.72 -8.77
C TYR A 15 0.37 -9.37 -9.47
N LEU A 16 -0.81 -8.82 -9.81
CA LEU A 16 -0.96 -7.51 -10.44
C LEU A 16 -1.36 -6.43 -9.41
N ALA A 17 -0.90 -5.22 -9.64
CA ALA A 17 -1.39 -4.01 -8.98
C ALA A 17 -2.39 -3.26 -9.86
N HIS A 18 -2.17 -3.27 -11.17
CA HIS A 18 -3.06 -2.65 -12.15
C HIS A 18 -3.26 -3.58 -13.35
N SER A 19 -4.51 -3.65 -13.83
CA SER A 19 -4.86 -4.30 -15.09
C SER A 19 -4.28 -3.52 -16.28
N ALA A 20 -4.09 -4.18 -17.41
CA ALA A 20 -3.87 -3.48 -18.66
C ALA A 20 -5.07 -2.59 -18.99
N LYS A 21 -4.81 -1.38 -19.42
CA LYS A 21 -5.84 -0.43 -19.83
C LYS A 21 -5.34 0.42 -20.99
N ASP A 22 -6.15 0.50 -22.05
CA ASP A 22 -5.80 1.23 -23.26
C ASP A 22 -4.40 0.80 -23.78
N ASP A 23 -3.46 1.72 -23.94
CA ASP A 23 -2.09 1.45 -24.37
C ASP A 23 -1.13 1.15 -23.21
N CYS A 24 -1.62 1.11 -21.95
CA CYS A 24 -0.82 0.82 -20.78
C CYS A 24 -0.83 -0.68 -20.46
N PRO A 25 0.32 -1.35 -20.42
CA PRO A 25 0.38 -2.76 -20.02
C PRO A 25 0.02 -2.95 -18.55
N ALA A 26 -0.41 -4.16 -18.19
CA ALA A 26 -0.63 -4.51 -16.81
C ALA A 26 0.65 -4.33 -15.98
N GLN A 27 0.50 -3.83 -14.76
CA GLN A 27 1.61 -3.59 -13.86
C GLN A 27 1.64 -4.66 -12.76
N SER A 28 2.79 -5.32 -12.59
CA SER A 28 2.96 -6.28 -11.49
C SER A 28 2.94 -5.58 -10.13
N TYR A 29 2.45 -6.29 -9.11
CA TYR A 29 2.43 -5.80 -7.74
C TYR A 29 3.83 -5.41 -7.24
N ALA A 30 4.83 -6.25 -7.51
CA ALA A 30 6.21 -5.96 -7.11
C ALA A 30 6.76 -4.68 -7.74
N ALA A 31 6.56 -4.49 -9.05
CA ALA A 31 7.02 -3.29 -9.75
C ALA A 31 6.29 -2.02 -9.26
N HIS A 32 4.98 -2.14 -8.98
CA HIS A 32 4.19 -1.04 -8.43
C HIS A 32 4.71 -0.62 -7.05
N ILE A 33 4.76 -1.54 -6.09
CA ILE A 33 5.24 -1.24 -4.73
C ILE A 33 6.66 -0.68 -4.73
N THR A 34 7.56 -1.27 -5.51
CA THR A 34 8.95 -0.77 -5.64
C THR A 34 8.98 0.64 -6.23
N GLY A 35 8.15 0.89 -7.25
CA GLY A 35 8.04 2.21 -7.86
C GLY A 35 7.53 3.27 -6.88
N VAL A 36 6.44 2.98 -6.19
CA VAL A 36 5.86 3.88 -5.17
C VAL A 36 6.84 4.12 -4.02
N TRP A 37 7.47 3.06 -3.50
CA TRP A 37 8.51 3.16 -2.47
C TRP A 37 9.64 4.12 -2.86
N ASN A 38 10.18 3.98 -4.07
CA ASN A 38 11.30 4.81 -4.53
C ASN A 38 10.88 6.26 -4.76
N ARG A 39 9.70 6.50 -5.37
CA ARG A 39 9.19 7.86 -5.60
C ARG A 39 8.85 8.56 -4.29
N ALA A 40 8.12 7.89 -3.39
CA ALA A 40 7.77 8.42 -2.07
C ALA A 40 9.02 8.77 -1.25
N ALA A 41 10.04 7.89 -1.27
CA ALA A 41 11.32 8.14 -0.61
C ALA A 41 12.03 9.38 -1.18
N ARG A 42 12.05 9.55 -2.51
CA ARG A 42 12.63 10.71 -3.15
C ARG A 42 11.90 12.00 -2.77
N TYR A 43 10.57 12.02 -2.87
CA TYR A 43 9.76 13.18 -2.52
C TYR A 43 9.94 13.57 -1.04
N ALA A 44 9.94 12.57 -0.15
CA ALA A 44 10.16 12.81 1.27
C ALA A 44 11.55 13.36 1.56
N ALA A 45 12.60 12.83 0.94
CA ALA A 45 13.97 13.30 1.11
C ALA A 45 14.14 14.75 0.61
N GLU A 46 13.50 15.11 -0.51
CA GLU A 46 13.49 16.47 -1.04
C GLU A 46 12.75 17.43 -0.10
N ALA A 47 11.59 17.02 0.43
CA ALA A 47 10.79 17.83 1.36
C ALA A 47 11.49 18.03 2.71
N GLU A 48 12.25 17.03 3.19
CA GLU A 48 13.00 17.12 4.45
C GLU A 48 14.27 17.95 4.38
N ARG A 49 14.74 18.28 3.18
CA ARG A 49 16.04 18.96 2.97
C ARG A 49 16.25 20.18 3.86
N PHE A 50 15.17 20.88 4.21
CA PHE A 50 15.19 22.05 5.06
C PHE A 50 14.36 21.84 6.35
N GLY A 51 13.99 20.61 6.63
CA GLY A 51 13.17 20.25 7.80
C GLY A 51 13.99 20.18 9.09
N LYS A 52 13.29 20.39 10.21
CA LYS A 52 13.89 20.28 11.55
C LYS A 52 14.11 18.83 12.01
N TYR A 53 13.48 17.86 11.34
CA TYR A 53 13.41 16.45 11.77
C TYR A 53 13.87 15.53 10.64
N PRO A 54 15.18 15.45 10.39
CA PRO A 54 15.71 14.67 9.27
C PRO A 54 15.39 13.17 9.41
N GLY A 55 14.94 12.59 8.32
CA GLY A 55 14.63 11.17 8.21
C GLY A 55 13.22 10.77 8.68
N HIS A 56 12.46 11.63 9.36
CA HIS A 56 11.12 11.29 9.87
C HIS A 56 10.10 11.14 8.74
N LEU A 57 10.05 12.10 7.83
CA LEU A 57 9.16 12.06 6.67
C LEU A 57 9.51 10.91 5.73
N LEU A 58 10.81 10.74 5.47
CA LEU A 58 11.32 9.65 4.66
C LEU A 58 10.91 8.27 5.21
N ARG A 59 11.08 8.05 6.51
CA ARG A 59 10.71 6.77 7.15
C ARG A 59 9.21 6.53 7.06
N LEU A 60 8.38 7.52 7.39
CA LEU A 60 6.93 7.40 7.35
C LEU A 60 6.43 7.15 5.92
N ALA A 61 6.93 7.90 4.93
CA ALA A 61 6.58 7.72 3.53
C ALA A 61 6.92 6.30 3.04
N LYS A 62 8.10 5.79 3.39
CA LYS A 62 8.52 4.43 3.05
C LYS A 62 7.65 3.37 3.72
N GLN A 63 7.38 3.48 5.01
CA GLN A 63 6.54 2.52 5.73
C GLN A 63 5.13 2.44 5.13
N SER A 64 4.55 3.59 4.79
CA SER A 64 3.24 3.66 4.16
C SER A 64 3.25 3.10 2.73
N ALA A 65 4.24 3.50 1.91
CA ALA A 65 4.38 3.04 0.53
C ALA A 65 4.54 1.52 0.42
N LEU A 66 5.22 0.90 1.39
CA LEU A 66 5.44 -0.54 1.37
C LEU A 66 4.14 -1.34 1.42
N ARG A 67 3.10 -0.84 2.11
CA ARG A 67 1.89 -1.63 2.39
C ARG A 67 0.57 -0.99 1.95
N HIS A 68 0.60 0.18 1.28
CA HIS A 68 -0.63 0.90 0.93
C HIS A 68 -1.64 0.04 0.15
N ASP A 69 -1.16 -0.83 -0.68
CA ASP A 69 -1.93 -1.67 -1.60
C ASP A 69 -1.97 -3.15 -1.24
N LEU A 70 -1.67 -3.51 0.02
CA LEU A 70 -1.57 -4.91 0.45
C LEU A 70 -2.80 -5.75 0.09
N GLY A 71 -4.00 -5.18 0.18
CA GLY A 71 -5.24 -5.87 -0.14
C GLY A 71 -5.43 -6.16 -1.63
N LYS A 72 -4.67 -5.56 -2.54
CA LYS A 72 -4.68 -5.96 -3.96
C LYS A 72 -4.26 -7.42 -4.16
N LEU A 73 -3.51 -8.00 -3.21
CA LEU A 73 -3.09 -9.40 -3.23
C LEU A 73 -4.21 -10.40 -2.88
N ASP A 74 -5.42 -9.93 -2.53
CA ASP A 74 -6.57 -10.81 -2.30
C ASP A 74 -6.99 -11.53 -3.58
N ASP A 75 -7.43 -12.80 -3.47
CA ASP A 75 -7.78 -13.62 -4.62
C ASP A 75 -8.90 -13.01 -5.45
N ALA A 76 -9.91 -12.44 -4.79
CA ALA A 76 -11.03 -11.81 -5.48
C ALA A 76 -10.59 -10.55 -6.24
N ASN A 77 -9.67 -9.75 -5.65
CA ASN A 77 -9.09 -8.61 -6.33
C ASN A 77 -8.20 -9.04 -7.49
N GLN A 78 -7.38 -10.08 -7.31
CA GLN A 78 -6.54 -10.62 -8.39
C GLN A 78 -7.38 -11.17 -9.55
N ALA A 79 -8.52 -11.80 -9.30
CA ALA A 79 -9.41 -12.26 -10.36
C ALA A 79 -9.91 -11.10 -11.25
N VAL A 80 -10.16 -9.93 -10.66
CA VAL A 80 -10.53 -8.72 -11.40
C VAL A 80 -9.33 -8.13 -12.15
N LEU A 81 -8.19 -8.02 -11.47
CA LEU A 81 -6.97 -7.44 -12.06
C LEU A 81 -6.45 -8.25 -13.26
N HIS A 82 -6.60 -9.57 -13.23
CA HIS A 82 -6.28 -10.46 -14.37
C HIS A 82 -7.37 -10.51 -15.46
N GLY A 83 -8.49 -9.81 -15.27
CA GLY A 83 -9.59 -9.83 -16.25
C GLY A 83 -10.45 -11.09 -16.22
N ASN A 84 -10.24 -12.00 -15.26
CA ASN A 84 -11.04 -13.20 -15.09
C ASN A 84 -12.47 -12.90 -14.64
N VAL A 85 -12.67 -11.77 -13.99
CA VAL A 85 -13.96 -11.24 -13.54
C VAL A 85 -14.09 -9.79 -13.96
N HIS A 86 -15.11 -9.48 -14.74
CA HIS A 86 -15.38 -8.10 -15.18
C HIS A 86 -16.10 -7.30 -14.08
N ARG A 87 -15.38 -6.39 -13.44
CA ARG A 87 -15.93 -5.43 -12.46
C ARG A 87 -15.31 -4.06 -12.66
N ARG A 88 -16.08 -3.01 -12.30
CA ARG A 88 -15.62 -1.62 -12.35
C ARG A 88 -14.70 -1.27 -11.16
N SER A 89 -14.81 -2.01 -10.07
CA SER A 89 -14.03 -1.80 -8.84
C SER A 89 -13.58 -3.13 -8.25
N LEU A 90 -12.55 -3.10 -7.44
CA LEU A 90 -12.09 -4.26 -6.68
C LEU A 90 -13.16 -4.68 -5.67
N PRO A 91 -13.47 -5.99 -5.56
CA PRO A 91 -14.50 -6.49 -4.64
C PRO A 91 -14.12 -6.40 -3.16
N VAL A 92 -12.83 -6.42 -2.86
CA VAL A 92 -12.29 -6.29 -1.49
C VAL A 92 -11.59 -4.95 -1.37
N ASN A 93 -11.83 -4.23 -0.28
CA ASN A 93 -11.14 -2.97 0.01
C ASN A 93 -9.63 -3.22 0.12
N HIS A 94 -8.87 -2.74 -0.88
CA HIS A 94 -7.44 -3.00 -0.96
C HIS A 94 -6.63 -2.22 0.08
N VAL A 95 -7.19 -1.15 0.64
CA VAL A 95 -6.54 -0.29 1.63
C VAL A 95 -6.56 -0.92 3.03
N ASP A 96 -7.65 -1.62 3.38
CA ASP A 96 -7.89 -2.13 4.74
C ASP A 96 -6.79 -3.08 5.24
N ALA A 97 -6.27 -3.95 4.38
CA ALA A 97 -5.18 -4.87 4.76
C ALA A 97 -3.87 -4.14 5.11
N GLY A 98 -3.56 -3.06 4.38
CA GLY A 98 -2.40 -2.21 4.68
C GLY A 98 -2.55 -1.48 6.01
N CYS A 99 -3.75 -0.94 6.28
CA CYS A 99 -4.07 -0.33 7.57
C CYS A 99 -3.96 -1.35 8.71
N ALA A 100 -4.52 -2.56 8.53
CA ALA A 100 -4.41 -3.64 9.52
C ALA A 100 -2.96 -4.00 9.84
N ALA A 101 -2.10 -4.05 8.82
CA ALA A 101 -0.68 -4.34 9.00
C ALA A 101 0.02 -3.27 9.84
N MET A 102 -0.22 -2.00 9.54
CA MET A 102 0.38 -0.90 10.27
C MET A 102 -0.15 -0.76 11.70
N MET A 103 -1.43 -1.00 11.90
CA MET A 103 -2.02 -1.02 13.25
C MET A 103 -1.46 -2.16 14.10
N ALA A 104 -1.25 -3.35 13.54
CA ALA A 104 -0.61 -4.47 14.23
C ALA A 104 0.86 -4.20 14.60
N GLU A 105 1.53 -3.29 13.89
CA GLU A 105 2.88 -2.81 14.17
C GLU A 105 2.88 -1.52 15.03
N GLU A 106 1.73 -1.13 15.59
CA GLU A 106 1.52 0.10 16.38
C GLU A 106 1.91 1.40 15.65
N ASN A 107 1.96 1.35 14.31
CA ASN A 107 2.30 2.49 13.46
C ASN A 107 1.05 3.20 12.95
N LEU A 108 0.38 3.93 13.84
CA LEU A 108 -0.87 4.61 13.54
C LEU A 108 -0.73 5.71 12.47
N TYR A 109 0.41 6.37 12.38
CA TYR A 109 0.64 7.38 11.34
C TYR A 109 0.73 6.77 9.94
N ALA A 110 1.43 5.65 9.79
CA ALA A 110 1.45 4.94 8.52
C ALA A 110 0.08 4.37 8.17
N ALA A 111 -0.67 3.83 9.14
CA ALA A 111 -2.05 3.40 8.94
C ALA A 111 -2.95 4.56 8.46
N LEU A 112 -2.83 5.74 9.07
CA LEU A 112 -3.55 6.96 8.66
C LEU A 112 -3.22 7.36 7.22
N LEU A 113 -1.95 7.35 6.82
CA LEU A 113 -1.57 7.69 5.46
C LEU A 113 -2.11 6.68 4.44
N ILE A 114 -2.02 5.39 4.75
CA ILE A 114 -2.59 4.32 3.92
C ILE A 114 -4.10 4.48 3.78
N PHE A 115 -4.81 4.73 4.87
CA PHE A 115 -6.25 4.99 4.85
C PHE A 115 -6.62 6.18 3.97
N SER A 116 -5.75 7.19 3.94
CA SER A 116 -6.02 8.51 3.37
C SER A 116 -5.60 8.68 1.92
N HIS A 117 -4.74 7.80 1.37
CA HIS A 117 -4.05 8.06 0.09
C HIS A 117 -4.99 8.25 -1.12
N HIS A 118 -6.20 7.69 -1.08
CA HIS A 118 -7.20 7.94 -2.12
C HIS A 118 -8.27 8.97 -1.73
N LYS A 119 -8.42 9.28 -0.43
CA LYS A 119 -9.56 10.06 0.07
C LYS A 119 -9.14 11.39 0.72
N GLY A 120 -7.85 11.58 0.97
CA GLY A 120 -7.35 12.69 1.79
C GLY A 120 -7.44 12.40 3.29
N LEU A 121 -6.81 13.26 4.10
CA LEU A 121 -6.81 13.10 5.56
C LEU A 121 -8.23 13.27 6.13
N PRO A 122 -8.69 12.32 6.98
CA PRO A 122 -9.99 12.42 7.63
C PRO A 122 -9.98 13.51 8.71
N ASN A 123 -11.16 13.85 9.21
CA ASN A 123 -11.27 14.61 10.44
C ASN A 123 -10.79 13.75 11.62
N LEU A 124 -9.63 14.05 12.16
CA LEU A 124 -8.99 13.25 13.21
C LEU A 124 -9.81 13.22 14.51
N ALA A 125 -10.58 14.27 14.82
CA ALA A 125 -11.47 14.28 15.97
C ALA A 125 -12.62 13.27 15.81
N GLU A 126 -13.20 13.17 14.62
CA GLU A 126 -14.23 12.19 14.33
C GLU A 126 -13.66 10.76 14.34
N GLN A 127 -12.44 10.56 13.82
CA GLN A 127 -11.78 9.25 13.85
C GLN A 127 -11.43 8.81 15.28
N GLY A 128 -11.02 9.73 16.15
CA GLY A 128 -10.75 9.46 17.56
C GLY A 128 -11.96 8.89 18.32
N ASN A 129 -13.17 9.23 17.87
CA ASN A 129 -14.41 8.70 18.45
C ASN A 129 -14.75 7.27 18.01
N ARG A 130 -14.08 6.74 16.98
CA ARG A 130 -14.30 5.38 16.45
C ARG A 130 -13.51 4.29 17.18
N MET A 131 -12.71 4.67 18.17
CA MET A 131 -11.99 3.74 19.05
C MET A 131 -11.13 2.71 18.31
N GLU A 132 -11.40 1.40 18.55
CA GLU A 132 -10.60 0.28 18.05
C GLU A 132 -10.61 0.09 16.53
N LEU A 133 -11.49 0.78 15.81
CA LEU A 133 -11.68 0.62 14.37
C LEU A 133 -11.16 1.79 13.54
N MET A 134 -10.40 2.66 14.15
CA MET A 134 -9.75 3.77 13.48
C MET A 134 -8.95 3.25 12.26
N PHE A 135 -9.15 3.88 11.09
CA PHE A 135 -8.47 3.55 9.83
C PHE A 135 -8.77 2.16 9.24
N ARG A 136 -9.78 1.44 9.72
CA ARG A 136 -10.23 0.17 9.14
C ARG A 136 -11.52 0.33 8.35
N ASP A 137 -11.83 -0.65 7.51
CA ASP A 137 -13.09 -0.70 6.76
C ASP A 137 -14.30 -0.70 7.74
N GLU A 138 -15.31 0.11 7.42
CA GLU A 138 -16.52 0.20 8.24
C GLU A 138 -17.42 -1.02 8.07
N GLU A 139 -17.37 -1.68 6.91
CA GLU A 139 -18.15 -2.89 6.65
C GLU A 139 -17.60 -4.09 7.43
N THR A 140 -18.39 -4.59 8.36
CA THR A 140 -17.99 -5.73 9.21
C THR A 140 -17.65 -6.98 8.41
N ALA A 141 -18.35 -7.25 7.31
CA ALA A 141 -18.10 -8.40 6.45
C ALA A 141 -16.76 -8.27 5.70
N SER A 142 -16.48 -7.09 5.14
CA SER A 142 -15.23 -6.77 4.44
C SER A 142 -14.04 -6.88 5.41
N ARG A 143 -14.16 -6.30 6.59
CA ARG A 143 -13.14 -6.36 7.63
C ARG A 143 -12.86 -7.78 8.11
N LYS A 144 -13.90 -8.60 8.36
CA LYS A 144 -13.73 -10.01 8.71
C LYS A 144 -13.01 -10.79 7.62
N HIS A 145 -13.33 -10.52 6.34
CA HIS A 145 -12.64 -11.14 5.22
C HIS A 145 -11.15 -10.78 5.22
N THR A 146 -10.82 -9.50 5.36
CA THR A 146 -9.42 -9.04 5.47
C THR A 146 -8.71 -9.75 6.63
N ASP A 147 -9.31 -9.81 7.81
CA ASP A 147 -8.71 -10.45 8.99
C ASP A 147 -8.46 -11.95 8.76
N GLN A 148 -9.37 -12.64 8.11
CA GLN A 148 -9.23 -14.07 7.76
C GLN A 148 -8.13 -14.33 6.73
N THR A 149 -7.93 -13.41 5.79
CA THR A 149 -6.95 -13.55 4.70
C THR A 149 -5.59 -12.92 5.02
N PHE A 150 -5.48 -12.15 6.09
CA PHE A 150 -4.36 -11.28 6.43
C PHE A 150 -3.00 -11.98 6.40
N ALA A 151 -2.86 -13.12 7.05
CA ALA A 151 -1.60 -13.87 7.07
C ALA A 151 -1.16 -14.31 5.65
N LYS A 152 -2.13 -14.69 4.81
CA LYS A 152 -1.90 -15.04 3.41
C LYS A 152 -1.42 -13.84 2.60
N LEU A 153 -2.05 -12.66 2.80
CA LEU A 153 -1.66 -11.43 2.12
C LEU A 153 -0.25 -11.00 2.50
N LEU A 154 0.10 -11.04 3.78
CA LEU A 154 1.46 -10.74 4.26
C LEU A 154 2.51 -11.71 3.68
N LYS A 155 2.20 -13.00 3.60
CA LYS A 155 3.10 -13.99 2.99
C LYS A 155 3.35 -13.68 1.52
N ARG A 156 2.29 -13.37 0.75
CA ARG A 156 2.38 -12.98 -0.67
C ARG A 156 3.20 -11.71 -0.84
N HIS A 157 2.92 -10.70 -0.02
CA HIS A 157 3.64 -9.44 -0.03
C HIS A 157 5.15 -9.62 0.18
N ARG A 158 5.55 -10.36 1.22
CA ARG A 158 6.97 -10.66 1.49
C ARG A 158 7.64 -11.37 0.33
N ALA A 159 6.93 -12.29 -0.34
CA ALA A 159 7.47 -12.98 -1.51
C ALA A 159 7.63 -12.05 -2.73
N CYS A 160 6.77 -11.03 -2.88
CA CYS A 160 6.82 -10.09 -3.99
C CYS A 160 7.90 -9.02 -3.84
N VAL A 161 8.17 -8.58 -2.61
CA VAL A 161 9.01 -7.39 -2.30
C VAL A 161 10.04 -7.68 -1.21
N SER A 162 10.63 -8.87 -1.24
CA SER A 162 11.63 -9.33 -0.26
C SER A 162 12.84 -8.40 -0.11
N ASP A 163 13.16 -7.66 -1.16
CA ASP A 163 14.33 -6.78 -1.20
C ASP A 163 14.08 -5.40 -0.57
N LEU A 164 12.80 -5.08 -0.27
CA LEU A 164 12.44 -3.84 0.39
C LEU A 164 12.43 -4.04 1.92
N VAL A 165 13.40 -3.43 2.58
CA VAL A 165 13.52 -3.46 4.04
C VAL A 165 12.82 -2.23 4.62
N PRO A 166 11.75 -2.40 5.42
CA PRO A 166 11.09 -1.27 6.05
C PRO A 166 12.05 -0.57 7.01
N PRO A 167 12.06 0.76 7.06
CA PRO A 167 12.85 1.48 8.04
C PRO A 167 12.29 1.24 9.45
N GLU A 168 13.13 1.48 10.46
CA GLU A 168 12.71 1.42 11.87
C GLU A 168 11.54 2.38 12.15
N LEU A 169 10.68 1.99 13.09
CA LEU A 169 9.61 2.83 13.59
C LEU A 169 10.18 4.06 14.28
N ILE A 170 9.44 5.16 14.22
CA ILE A 170 9.78 6.39 14.94
C ILE A 170 8.84 6.47 16.13
N GLU A 171 9.40 6.53 17.33
CA GLU A 171 8.64 6.58 18.58
C GLU A 171 7.86 7.90 18.77
N ALA A 172 8.35 9.00 18.19
CA ALA A 172 7.71 10.29 18.29
C ALA A 172 7.80 11.08 16.98
N TYR A 173 6.70 11.71 16.60
CA TYR A 173 6.62 12.61 15.45
C TYR A 173 6.60 14.07 15.91
N PRO A 174 7.02 15.04 15.04
CA PRO A 174 7.09 16.45 15.40
C PRO A 174 5.77 17.04 15.89
N GLY A 175 5.85 18.05 16.76
CA GLY A 175 4.68 18.69 17.37
C GLY A 175 3.69 19.34 16.38
N GLU A 176 4.12 19.77 15.19
CA GLU A 176 3.24 20.27 14.11
C GLU A 176 2.72 19.14 13.22
N GLN A 177 2.01 18.20 13.82
CA GLN A 177 1.59 16.96 13.18
C GLN A 177 0.75 17.16 11.91
N SER A 178 -0.11 18.19 11.85
CA SER A 178 -1.02 18.36 10.72
C SER A 178 -0.28 18.71 9.42
N VAL A 179 0.72 19.56 9.45
CA VAL A 179 1.54 19.90 8.28
C VAL A 179 2.41 18.73 7.89
N PHE A 180 3.06 18.09 8.86
CA PHE A 180 3.87 16.91 8.65
C PHE A 180 3.09 15.77 7.98
N LEU A 181 1.88 15.45 8.48
CA LEU A 181 1.02 14.41 7.92
C LEU A 181 0.53 14.75 6.50
N ARG A 182 0.23 16.01 6.22
CA ARG A 182 -0.12 16.45 4.86
C ARG A 182 1.04 16.27 3.89
N MET A 183 2.24 16.64 4.29
CA MET A 183 3.45 16.44 3.48
C MET A 183 3.70 14.94 3.24
N ALA A 184 3.59 14.12 4.29
CA ALA A 184 3.77 12.69 4.18
C ALA A 184 2.72 12.05 3.26
N LEU A 185 1.45 12.47 3.37
CA LEU A 185 0.38 12.01 2.48
C LEU A 185 0.64 12.42 1.03
N SER A 186 1.06 13.68 0.79
CA SER A 186 1.43 14.12 -0.57
C SER A 186 2.54 13.24 -1.15
N CYS A 187 3.60 12.96 -0.37
CA CYS A 187 4.68 12.08 -0.83
C CYS A 187 4.19 10.68 -1.22
N LEU A 188 3.19 10.14 -0.51
CA LEU A 188 2.61 8.83 -0.83
C LEU A 188 1.67 8.92 -2.05
N ALA A 189 0.72 9.86 -2.03
CA ALA A 189 -0.30 9.98 -3.06
C ALA A 189 0.27 10.38 -4.44
N ASP A 190 1.29 11.25 -4.46
CA ASP A 190 1.98 11.64 -5.70
C ASP A 190 2.91 10.54 -6.22
N ALA A 191 3.25 9.58 -5.38
CA ALA A 191 4.07 8.43 -5.73
C ALA A 191 3.25 7.25 -6.27
N ASP A 192 2.00 7.11 -5.85
CA ASP A 192 1.08 6.05 -6.26
C ASP A 192 0.53 6.33 -7.67
#